data_ddcc968d2a0d676861214aa419fc95cc
#
_entry.id   ddcc968d2a0d676861214aa419fc95cc
#
_cell.length_a   1.000
_cell.length_b   1.000
_cell.length_c   1.000
_cell.angle_alpha   90.00
_cell.angle_beta   90.00
_cell.angle_gamma   90.00
#
_symmetry.space_group_name_H-M   'P 1'
#
loop_
_entity.id
_entity.type
_entity.pdbx_description
1 polymer ?
#
loop_
_entity_poly.entity_id
_entity_poly.type
_entity_poly.pdbx_seq_one_letter_code
_entity_poly.pdbx_strand_id
1 'polypeptide(L)'
;ARRRARRAARAEAKANDASAEEGDEMMVGSGVFIGDLHADATLEILRHLTPRDVARVAATRKKERNMLVGKTSEIAEAAWGRVKLRKGESASKALATLRCVAKDTLKELDVSSVRGMRKAELLATMEACEALREFRAVDMGEMGKLTTKDVRAYARAIGTRLRKITCDLGHKILYDPIRRDPTAKYVDVYDDNVQDLVETLAIPQLHVRRLKLHSSDPGSVRAAAVAAASNGPNKVESFDASWSLRISNEGARAVAEVLAQGWDLKRLALRKVNVSDDGAVSLAEAIKASAESGTSKLRWLDLGSNDVRSRGAVAIGEALEHPGVNITRLTLRGNGICSEGMDALGKGISMSSTLRRIDLAHNGFGDRGAIAFADALSRGTAPNLRVLLLGFNSIGPDGMRALMQALMHTDVEHLDVGCNVIGASGAKAIAEMINSTRLKSLNLACNNIGLRGERSGLTALAKALEKNKTLEILNLRGNALHTNCAQDIADVLLEETALIQLNVGYNELYDNGAWEIAEALEENTTLLGLDFQRNEVTDAGASNIAKTLAVNSIIQEIDLRSNMISSEGVAKLQPYGLKTNTRWQLEPPKYKEKPKPRFSARKPKANK
;
A
#
# COMPACT_ATOMS: atom_id res chain seq x y z
N ALA A 1 19.75 -26.69 -8.14
CA ALA A 1 20.82 -26.00 -8.90
C ALA A 1 20.95 -24.54 -8.51
N ARG A 2 19.87 -23.71 -8.56
CA ARG A 2 19.90 -22.25 -8.23
C ARG A 2 20.36 -21.93 -6.78
N ARG A 3 20.05 -22.77 -5.78
CA ARG A 3 20.51 -22.58 -4.40
C ARG A 3 22.01 -22.91 -4.20
N ARG A 4 22.57 -23.84 -4.99
CA ARG A 4 24.00 -24.15 -4.94
C ARG A 4 24.85 -23.06 -5.58
N ALA A 5 24.43 -22.47 -6.70
CA ALA A 5 25.09 -21.35 -7.34
C ALA A 5 25.12 -20.09 -6.46
N ARG A 6 24.01 -19.77 -5.76
CA ARG A 6 23.96 -18.65 -4.79
C ARG A 6 24.84 -18.85 -3.55
N ARG A 7 25.05 -20.10 -3.11
CA ARG A 7 25.96 -20.40 -2.00
C ARG A 7 27.42 -20.33 -2.41
N ALA A 8 27.76 -20.76 -3.62
CA ALA A 8 29.11 -20.61 -4.16
C ALA A 8 29.52 -19.14 -4.32
N ALA A 9 28.68 -18.33 -4.95
CA ALA A 9 28.92 -16.90 -5.11
C ALA A 9 28.99 -16.11 -3.78
N ARG A 10 28.26 -16.52 -2.74
CA ARG A 10 28.36 -15.92 -1.39
C ARG A 10 29.59 -16.38 -0.59
N ALA A 11 30.07 -17.59 -0.82
CA ALA A 11 31.27 -18.11 -0.18
C ALA A 11 32.53 -17.43 -0.74
N GLU A 12 32.59 -17.19 -2.04
CA GLU A 12 33.69 -16.46 -2.70
C GLU A 12 33.70 -14.96 -2.35
N ALA A 13 32.53 -14.32 -2.24
CA ALA A 13 32.44 -12.92 -1.80
C ALA A 13 32.91 -12.69 -0.35
N LYS A 14 32.77 -13.69 0.54
CA LYS A 14 33.25 -13.60 1.94
C LYS A 14 34.75 -13.88 2.11
N ALA A 15 35.37 -14.55 1.18
CA ALA A 15 36.79 -14.84 1.24
C ALA A 15 37.68 -13.65 0.81
N ASN A 16 37.11 -12.68 0.09
CA ASN A 16 37.86 -11.55 -0.49
C ASN A 16 37.79 -10.22 0.29
N ASP A 17 37.11 -10.19 1.44
CA ASP A 17 36.98 -8.98 2.28
C ASP A 17 38.20 -8.73 3.22
N ALA A 18 39.23 -9.53 3.10
CA ALA A 18 40.40 -9.47 4.00
C ALA A 18 41.69 -8.89 3.40
N SER A 19 41.69 -8.46 2.13
CA SER A 19 42.89 -7.82 1.54
C SER A 19 42.54 -6.97 0.32
N ALA A 20 42.21 -5.71 0.53
CA ALA A 20 42.16 -4.73 -0.54
C ALA A 20 42.61 -3.36 -0.05
N GLU A 21 43.88 -3.11 -0.12
CA GLU A 21 44.41 -1.78 -0.43
C GLU A 21 45.15 -1.88 -1.76
N GLU A 22 44.82 -0.90 -2.63
CA GLU A 22 45.47 -0.56 -3.91
C GLU A 22 45.23 -1.47 -5.13
N GLY A 23 44.56 -0.88 -6.13
CA GLY A 23 44.55 -1.34 -7.53
C GLY A 23 43.18 -1.35 -8.18
N ASP A 24 42.91 -0.40 -9.04
CA ASP A 24 41.67 -0.12 -9.78
C ASP A 24 41.38 -1.16 -10.89
N GLU A 25 41.45 -2.45 -10.58
CA GLU A 25 41.09 -3.53 -11.50
C GLU A 25 39.92 -4.36 -10.92
N MET A 26 38.80 -4.32 -11.63
CA MET A 26 37.62 -5.09 -11.26
C MET A 26 37.79 -6.57 -11.63
N MET A 27 38.32 -7.34 -10.67
CA MET A 27 38.46 -8.79 -10.77
C MET A 27 37.27 -9.49 -10.10
N VAL A 28 36.62 -10.39 -10.80
CA VAL A 28 35.74 -11.39 -10.21
C VAL A 28 36.62 -12.48 -9.66
N GLY A 29 36.69 -12.69 -8.37
CA GLY A 29 37.57 -13.55 -7.61
C GLY A 29 38.40 -14.54 -8.43
N SER A 30 39.68 -14.71 -8.13
CA SER A 30 40.64 -15.56 -8.83
C SER A 30 41.16 -15.11 -10.22
N GLY A 31 40.92 -13.85 -10.63
CA GLY A 31 41.48 -13.37 -11.91
C GLY A 31 40.69 -13.80 -13.16
N VAL A 32 39.46 -14.31 -13.00
CA VAL A 32 38.57 -14.67 -14.10
C VAL A 32 37.88 -13.42 -14.63
N PHE A 33 38.03 -13.14 -15.93
CA PHE A 33 37.34 -12.03 -16.60
C PHE A 33 35.93 -12.43 -17.04
N ILE A 34 35.03 -11.45 -17.14
CA ILE A 34 33.62 -11.67 -17.54
C ILE A 34 33.53 -12.45 -18.86
N GLY A 35 34.43 -12.18 -19.82
CA GLY A 35 34.43 -12.88 -21.11
C GLY A 35 34.90 -14.34 -21.06
N ASP A 36 35.43 -14.79 -19.94
CA ASP A 36 35.88 -16.17 -19.73
C ASP A 36 34.81 -17.02 -18.98
N LEU A 37 33.71 -16.38 -18.53
CA LEU A 37 32.58 -17.05 -17.87
C LEU A 37 31.60 -17.66 -18.87
N HIS A 38 30.86 -18.66 -18.43
CA HIS A 38 29.73 -19.19 -19.20
C HIS A 38 28.67 -18.11 -19.39
N ALA A 39 27.96 -18.14 -20.54
CA ALA A 39 27.00 -17.08 -20.91
C ALA A 39 25.97 -16.77 -19.81
N ASP A 40 25.42 -17.78 -19.13
CA ASP A 40 24.44 -17.61 -18.05
C ASP A 40 25.02 -16.90 -16.83
N ALA A 41 26.26 -17.20 -16.44
CA ALA A 41 26.95 -16.54 -15.34
C ALA A 41 27.26 -15.06 -15.70
N THR A 42 27.68 -14.83 -16.93
CA THR A 42 27.90 -13.47 -17.48
C THR A 42 26.62 -12.64 -17.46
N LEU A 43 25.50 -13.20 -17.89
CA LEU A 43 24.19 -12.53 -17.90
C LEU A 43 23.73 -12.17 -16.48
N GLU A 44 23.94 -13.05 -15.50
CA GLU A 44 23.56 -12.77 -14.11
C GLU A 44 24.40 -11.67 -13.48
N ILE A 45 25.72 -11.65 -13.73
CA ILE A 45 26.62 -10.58 -13.25
C ILE A 45 26.25 -9.24 -13.89
N LEU A 46 26.01 -9.18 -15.19
CA LEU A 46 25.69 -7.95 -15.91
C LEU A 46 24.38 -7.30 -15.43
N ARG A 47 23.41 -8.09 -14.95
CA ARG A 47 22.16 -7.57 -14.38
C ARG A 47 22.35 -6.75 -13.11
N HIS A 48 23.47 -6.91 -12.43
CA HIS A 48 23.78 -6.24 -11.17
C HIS A 48 24.80 -5.09 -11.30
N LEU A 49 25.42 -4.93 -12.47
CA LEU A 49 26.39 -3.87 -12.72
C LEU A 49 25.71 -2.56 -13.15
N THR A 50 26.37 -1.43 -12.87
CA THR A 50 25.96 -0.14 -13.42
C THR A 50 26.41 0.00 -14.87
N PRO A 51 25.77 0.87 -15.68
CA PRO A 51 26.24 1.18 -17.03
C PRO A 51 27.70 1.62 -17.10
N ARG A 52 28.18 2.29 -16.04
CA ARG A 52 29.56 2.73 -15.90
C ARG A 52 30.52 1.55 -15.71
N ASP A 53 30.14 0.58 -14.90
CA ASP A 53 30.96 -0.61 -14.63
C ASP A 53 31.02 -1.50 -15.87
N VAL A 54 29.89 -1.68 -16.56
CA VAL A 54 29.85 -2.42 -17.84
C VAL A 54 30.70 -1.71 -18.91
N ALA A 55 30.68 -0.37 -18.97
CA ALA A 55 31.52 0.40 -19.88
C ALA A 55 33.02 0.27 -19.57
N ARG A 56 33.40 0.20 -18.28
CA ARG A 56 34.79 -0.06 -17.86
C ARG A 56 35.25 -1.45 -18.29
N VAL A 57 34.42 -2.48 -18.07
CA VAL A 57 34.69 -3.84 -18.54
C VAL A 57 34.85 -3.87 -20.06
N ALA A 58 33.97 -3.21 -20.82
CA ALA A 58 34.08 -3.11 -22.27
C ALA A 58 35.35 -2.38 -22.76
N ALA A 59 35.97 -1.55 -21.92
CA ALA A 59 37.22 -0.84 -22.26
C ALA A 59 38.48 -1.67 -22.02
N THR A 60 38.42 -2.76 -21.25
CA THR A 60 39.63 -3.51 -20.81
C THR A 60 40.15 -4.46 -21.86
N ARG A 61 39.30 -5.21 -22.56
CA ARG A 61 39.71 -6.20 -23.57
C ARG A 61 38.86 -6.12 -24.84
N LYS A 62 39.46 -6.39 -25.98
CA LYS A 62 38.79 -6.41 -27.29
C LYS A 62 37.68 -7.45 -27.36
N LYS A 63 37.83 -8.64 -26.74
CA LYS A 63 36.85 -9.72 -26.69
C LYS A 63 35.59 -9.27 -25.92
N GLU A 64 35.76 -8.67 -24.75
CA GLU A 64 34.69 -8.17 -23.90
C GLU A 64 33.97 -7.00 -24.54
N ARG A 65 34.72 -6.09 -25.20
CA ARG A 65 34.11 -5.00 -25.97
C ARG A 65 33.22 -5.52 -27.08
N ASN A 66 33.68 -6.49 -27.86
CA ASN A 66 32.88 -7.04 -28.96
C ASN A 66 31.64 -7.77 -28.47
N MET A 67 31.74 -8.43 -27.32
CA MET A 67 30.62 -9.12 -26.68
C MET A 67 29.57 -8.15 -26.11
N LEU A 68 30.02 -7.04 -25.49
CA LEU A 68 29.13 -6.05 -24.86
C LEU A 68 28.60 -4.98 -25.81
N VAL A 69 29.26 -4.75 -26.95
CA VAL A 69 28.92 -3.70 -27.94
C VAL A 69 28.41 -4.29 -29.26
N GLY A 70 28.44 -5.61 -29.41
CA GLY A 70 27.96 -6.30 -30.62
C GLY A 70 26.45 -6.14 -30.85
N LYS A 71 26.05 -5.86 -32.11
CA LYS A 71 24.68 -5.49 -32.48
C LYS A 71 23.60 -6.56 -32.19
N THR A 72 23.94 -7.83 -32.06
CA THR A 72 22.98 -8.96 -32.01
C THR A 72 23.26 -9.96 -30.90
N SER A 73 24.15 -9.67 -29.94
CA SER A 73 24.43 -10.62 -28.87
C SER A 73 23.41 -10.49 -27.73
N GLU A 74 22.88 -11.62 -27.24
CA GLU A 74 22.00 -11.68 -26.06
C GLU A 74 22.66 -11.01 -24.84
N ILE A 75 23.98 -11.05 -24.76
CA ILE A 75 24.77 -10.43 -23.69
C ILE A 75 24.72 -8.91 -23.79
N ALA A 76 24.86 -8.33 -25.01
CA ALA A 76 24.75 -6.89 -25.21
C ALA A 76 23.32 -6.40 -24.91
N GLU A 77 22.30 -7.15 -25.27
CA GLU A 77 20.91 -6.85 -24.95
C GLU A 77 20.63 -6.93 -23.44
N ALA A 78 21.16 -7.94 -22.76
CA ALA A 78 21.03 -8.06 -21.30
C ALA A 78 21.76 -6.94 -20.55
N ALA A 79 22.94 -6.52 -21.05
CA ALA A 79 23.72 -5.44 -20.43
C ALA A 79 23.10 -4.05 -20.63
N TRP A 80 22.56 -3.78 -21.84
CA TRP A 80 22.15 -2.44 -22.24
C TRP A 80 20.68 -2.31 -22.61
N GLY A 81 19.93 -3.41 -22.68
CA GLY A 81 18.54 -3.40 -23.09
C GLY A 81 17.65 -2.59 -22.14
N ARG A 82 17.97 -2.58 -20.84
CA ARG A 82 17.26 -1.82 -19.79
C ARG A 82 18.26 -1.10 -18.92
N VAL A 83 18.29 0.22 -18.99
CA VAL A 83 19.21 1.04 -18.21
C VAL A 83 18.45 1.98 -17.30
N LYS A 84 18.80 1.95 -16.02
CA LYS A 84 18.36 2.91 -15.02
C LYS A 84 19.56 3.68 -14.48
N LEU A 85 19.55 5.01 -14.65
CA LEU A 85 20.57 5.87 -14.06
C LEU A 85 20.32 6.07 -12.57
N ARG A 86 21.40 6.04 -11.77
CA ARG A 86 21.32 6.16 -10.32
C ARG A 86 21.48 7.60 -9.84
N LYS A 87 20.89 7.90 -8.70
CA LYS A 87 21.07 9.19 -8.02
C LYS A 87 22.56 9.39 -7.68
N GLY A 88 23.15 10.50 -8.16
CA GLY A 88 24.56 10.81 -7.95
C GLY A 88 25.48 10.46 -9.13
N GLU A 89 25.05 9.72 -10.13
CA GLU A 89 25.80 9.55 -11.39
C GLU A 89 25.82 10.85 -12.19
N SER A 90 26.93 11.10 -12.89
CA SER A 90 27.00 12.18 -13.88
C SER A 90 26.13 11.82 -15.07
N ALA A 91 24.93 12.39 -15.13
CA ALA A 91 23.96 12.15 -16.19
C ALA A 91 24.55 12.34 -17.59
N SER A 92 25.30 13.44 -17.80
CA SER A 92 25.94 13.74 -19.09
C SER A 92 26.93 12.67 -19.53
N LYS A 93 27.75 12.13 -18.61
CA LYS A 93 28.70 11.05 -18.92
C LYS A 93 27.98 9.74 -19.22
N ALA A 94 26.95 9.39 -18.42
CA ALA A 94 26.16 8.18 -18.61
C ALA A 94 25.41 8.20 -19.96
N LEU A 95 24.76 9.31 -20.31
CA LEU A 95 24.09 9.48 -21.58
C LEU A 95 25.06 9.46 -22.78
N ALA A 96 26.24 10.06 -22.65
CA ALA A 96 27.27 9.98 -23.68
C ALA A 96 27.75 8.54 -23.90
N THR A 97 27.93 7.78 -22.82
CA THR A 97 28.30 6.36 -22.90
C THR A 97 27.20 5.54 -23.59
N LEU A 98 25.92 5.74 -23.23
CA LEU A 98 24.80 5.03 -23.85
C LEU A 98 24.72 5.28 -25.36
N ARG A 99 24.95 6.52 -25.81
CA ARG A 99 24.99 6.86 -27.25
C ARG A 99 26.07 6.10 -28.01
N CYS A 100 27.17 5.79 -27.35
CA CYS A 100 28.30 5.11 -27.99
C CYS A 100 28.16 3.58 -27.98
N VAL A 101 27.71 2.99 -26.84
CA VAL A 101 27.78 1.54 -26.63
C VAL A 101 26.44 0.83 -26.73
N ALA A 102 25.34 1.52 -26.47
CA ALA A 102 23.99 0.94 -26.39
C ALA A 102 23.07 1.36 -27.54
N LYS A 103 23.59 1.95 -28.60
CA LYS A 103 22.83 2.52 -29.71
C LYS A 103 21.78 1.58 -30.30
N ASP A 104 22.14 0.32 -30.53
CA ASP A 104 21.30 -0.67 -31.19
C ASP A 104 20.59 -1.63 -30.21
N THR A 105 20.90 -1.55 -28.91
CA THR A 105 20.41 -2.52 -27.90
C THR A 105 19.52 -1.92 -26.82
N LEU A 106 19.62 -0.59 -26.57
CA LEU A 106 18.84 0.08 -25.53
C LEU A 106 17.36 0.11 -25.87
N LYS A 107 16.56 -0.69 -25.18
CA LYS A 107 15.09 -0.76 -25.33
C LYS A 107 14.36 0.09 -24.30
N GLU A 108 14.90 0.18 -23.08
CA GLU A 108 14.29 0.90 -21.96
C GLU A 108 15.33 1.81 -21.29
N LEU A 109 14.99 3.10 -21.14
CA LEU A 109 15.80 4.08 -20.44
C LEU A 109 15.01 4.72 -19.29
N ASP A 110 15.46 4.50 -18.06
CA ASP A 110 14.91 5.14 -16.86
C ASP A 110 15.91 6.15 -16.31
N VAL A 111 15.57 7.43 -16.40
CA VAL A 111 16.37 8.55 -15.86
C VAL A 111 15.71 9.17 -14.62
N SER A 112 14.76 8.48 -14.02
CA SER A 112 14.04 8.96 -12.84
C SER A 112 15.00 9.23 -11.68
N SER A 113 14.72 10.33 -10.94
CA SER A 113 15.51 10.78 -9.78
C SER A 113 16.94 11.23 -10.10
N VAL A 114 17.32 11.40 -11.37
CA VAL A 114 18.62 11.95 -11.78
C VAL A 114 18.58 13.48 -11.77
N ARG A 115 19.55 14.10 -11.09
CA ARG A 115 19.66 15.57 -11.01
C ARG A 115 20.71 16.11 -11.99
N GLY A 116 20.50 17.34 -12.46
CA GLY A 116 21.46 18.05 -13.30
C GLY A 116 21.57 17.55 -14.75
N MET A 117 20.60 16.80 -15.23
CA MET A 117 20.56 16.33 -16.62
C MET A 117 20.13 17.45 -17.58
N ARG A 118 20.82 17.57 -18.69
CA ARG A 118 20.46 18.52 -19.74
C ARG A 118 19.47 17.89 -20.72
N LYS A 119 18.36 18.58 -20.96
CA LYS A 119 17.29 18.12 -21.86
C LYS A 119 17.77 17.83 -23.29
N ALA A 120 18.71 18.63 -23.80
CA ALA A 120 19.30 18.42 -25.11
C ALA A 120 20.14 17.13 -25.20
N GLU A 121 20.87 16.77 -24.13
CA GLU A 121 21.65 15.52 -24.09
C GLU A 121 20.73 14.30 -24.01
N LEU A 122 19.63 14.41 -23.30
CA LEU A 122 18.61 13.36 -23.24
C LEU A 122 17.99 13.16 -24.63
N LEU A 123 17.56 14.23 -25.29
CA LEU A 123 17.01 14.17 -26.64
C LEU A 123 17.99 13.52 -27.62
N ALA A 124 19.23 13.97 -27.64
CA ALA A 124 20.28 13.40 -28.51
C ALA A 124 20.54 11.89 -28.20
N THR A 125 20.37 11.46 -26.95
CA THR A 125 20.48 10.03 -26.61
C THR A 125 19.31 9.23 -27.13
N MET A 126 18.10 9.77 -27.01
CA MET A 126 16.88 9.14 -27.52
C MET A 126 16.90 9.04 -29.05
N GLU A 127 17.39 10.06 -29.74
CA GLU A 127 17.58 10.06 -31.20
C GLU A 127 18.60 9.01 -31.64
N ALA A 128 19.73 8.91 -30.93
CA ALA A 128 20.81 8.01 -31.28
C ALA A 128 20.48 6.52 -31.00
N CYS A 129 19.62 6.23 -30.03
CA CYS A 129 19.29 4.86 -29.64
C CYS A 129 18.09 4.31 -30.44
N GLU A 130 18.38 3.66 -31.57
CA GLU A 130 17.36 3.18 -32.52
C GLU A 130 16.44 2.08 -31.94
N ALA A 131 16.93 1.28 -30.99
CA ALA A 131 16.18 0.22 -30.35
C ALA A 131 15.25 0.72 -29.24
N LEU A 132 15.32 2.00 -28.82
CA LEU A 132 14.57 2.53 -27.68
C LEU A 132 13.04 2.45 -27.94
N ARG A 133 12.34 1.82 -27.00
CA ARG A 133 10.89 1.60 -27.02
C ARG A 133 10.18 2.19 -25.80
N GLU A 134 10.84 2.24 -24.67
CA GLU A 134 10.28 2.75 -23.41
C GLU A 134 11.22 3.77 -22.77
N PHE A 135 10.66 4.88 -22.32
CA PHE A 135 11.39 5.95 -21.65
C PHE A 135 10.66 6.33 -20.36
N ARG A 136 11.42 6.50 -19.28
CA ARG A 136 10.91 6.92 -17.99
C ARG A 136 11.75 8.06 -17.39
N ALA A 137 11.06 9.13 -16.97
CA ALA A 137 11.66 10.30 -16.33
C ALA A 137 10.71 10.85 -15.27
N VAL A 138 10.79 10.30 -14.07
CA VAL A 138 9.95 10.66 -12.92
C VAL A 138 10.85 11.20 -11.82
N ASP A 139 10.41 12.21 -11.07
CA ASP A 139 11.16 12.83 -9.98
C ASP A 139 12.54 13.39 -10.41
N MET A 140 12.54 14.15 -11.50
CA MET A 140 13.77 14.71 -12.08
C MET A 140 14.34 15.93 -11.33
N GLY A 141 13.66 16.43 -10.31
CA GLY A 141 13.99 17.69 -9.63
C GLY A 141 13.65 18.93 -10.49
N GLU A 142 13.79 20.13 -9.93
CA GLU A 142 13.30 21.36 -10.59
C GLU A 142 13.98 21.68 -11.94
N MET A 143 15.26 21.38 -12.07
CA MET A 143 16.03 21.66 -13.31
C MET A 143 15.85 20.60 -14.41
N GLY A 144 15.32 19.39 -14.08
CA GLY A 144 15.18 18.29 -15.02
C GLY A 144 13.74 18.02 -15.46
N LYS A 145 12.76 18.79 -14.99
CA LYS A 145 11.36 18.59 -15.33
C LYS A 145 11.14 18.75 -16.84
N LEU A 146 10.51 17.73 -17.41
CA LEU A 146 10.10 17.79 -18.80
C LEU A 146 8.81 18.60 -18.91
N THR A 147 8.76 19.52 -19.88
CA THR A 147 7.53 20.21 -20.26
C THR A 147 6.81 19.40 -21.33
N THR A 148 5.52 19.69 -21.57
CA THR A 148 4.76 19.12 -22.70
C THR A 148 5.47 19.38 -24.03
N LYS A 149 6.12 20.55 -24.18
CA LYS A 149 6.94 20.88 -25.36
C LYS A 149 8.14 19.95 -25.51
N ASP A 150 8.83 19.63 -24.42
CA ASP A 150 9.97 18.69 -24.42
C ASP A 150 9.49 17.28 -24.83
N VAL A 151 8.38 16.81 -24.22
CA VAL A 151 7.80 15.50 -24.54
C VAL A 151 7.37 15.41 -26.01
N ARG A 152 6.77 16.49 -26.56
CA ARG A 152 6.45 16.56 -27.98
C ARG A 152 7.70 16.52 -28.87
N ALA A 153 8.76 17.22 -28.50
CA ALA A 153 10.02 17.17 -29.22
C ALA A 153 10.59 15.74 -29.22
N TYR A 154 10.59 15.07 -28.06
CA TYR A 154 11.05 13.69 -27.94
C TYR A 154 10.18 12.71 -28.75
N ALA A 155 8.85 12.84 -28.66
CA ALA A 155 7.95 12.00 -29.44
C ALA A 155 8.12 12.17 -30.96
N ARG A 156 8.37 13.40 -31.43
CA ARG A 156 8.67 13.67 -32.87
C ARG A 156 10.00 13.09 -33.30
N ALA A 157 11.05 13.24 -32.48
CA ALA A 157 12.40 12.77 -32.79
C ALA A 157 12.47 11.24 -32.90
N ILE A 158 11.77 10.52 -32.01
CA ILE A 158 11.79 9.06 -31.98
C ILE A 158 10.75 8.44 -32.91
N GLY A 159 9.71 9.19 -33.27
CA GLY A 159 8.65 8.76 -34.18
C GLY A 159 7.88 7.53 -33.64
N THR A 160 7.50 6.63 -34.56
CA THR A 160 6.69 5.43 -34.23
C THR A 160 7.42 4.35 -33.42
N ARG A 161 8.73 4.48 -33.20
CA ARG A 161 9.55 3.50 -32.48
C ARG A 161 9.26 3.48 -30.98
N LEU A 162 8.90 4.63 -30.39
CA LEU A 162 8.66 4.73 -28.98
C LEU A 162 7.26 4.22 -28.64
N ARG A 163 7.19 3.16 -27.82
CA ARG A 163 5.92 2.54 -27.39
C ARG A 163 5.36 3.17 -26.13
N LYS A 164 6.21 3.80 -25.31
CA LYS A 164 5.80 4.29 -23.99
C LYS A 164 6.73 5.38 -23.48
N ILE A 165 6.14 6.49 -23.04
CA ILE A 165 6.78 7.52 -22.24
C ILE A 165 6.11 7.56 -20.86
N THR A 166 6.92 7.62 -19.80
CA THR A 166 6.45 7.92 -18.44
C THR A 166 7.27 9.09 -17.93
N CYS A 167 6.64 10.24 -17.73
CA CYS A 167 7.32 11.44 -17.24
C CYS A 167 6.37 12.27 -16.37
N ASP A 168 6.95 13.09 -15.51
CA ASP A 168 6.24 14.13 -14.77
C ASP A 168 6.22 15.39 -15.63
N LEU A 169 5.04 15.86 -15.94
CA LEU A 169 4.83 17.12 -16.65
C LEU A 169 4.36 18.19 -15.67
N GLY A 170 5.21 19.18 -15.32
CA GLY A 170 4.80 20.34 -14.54
C GLY A 170 5.31 20.49 -13.11
N HIS A 171 4.84 21.53 -12.43
CA HIS A 171 5.41 22.09 -11.20
C HIS A 171 5.06 21.35 -9.90
N LYS A 172 6.06 21.30 -8.99
CA LYS A 172 6.03 20.90 -7.56
C LYS A 172 5.40 19.54 -7.23
N ILE A 173 6.27 18.58 -7.00
CA ILE A 173 5.97 17.32 -6.32
C ILE A 173 5.65 17.62 -4.85
N LEU A 174 4.40 17.38 -4.44
CA LEU A 174 4.08 17.10 -3.05
C LEU A 174 4.29 15.61 -2.84
N TYR A 175 5.30 15.28 -2.06
CA TYR A 175 5.74 13.94 -1.72
C TYR A 175 4.63 13.19 -0.95
N ASP A 176 4.08 12.12 -1.54
CA ASP A 176 3.28 11.13 -0.83
C ASP A 176 4.11 9.86 -0.61
N PRO A 177 4.57 9.59 0.63
CA PRO A 177 5.45 8.47 0.95
C PRO A 177 4.75 7.09 0.90
N ILE A 178 3.43 7.02 0.69
CA ILE A 178 2.64 5.80 0.85
C ILE A 178 2.45 5.03 -0.47
N ARG A 179 2.72 5.63 -1.64
CA ARG A 179 2.49 4.99 -2.95
C ARG A 179 3.78 4.56 -3.63
N ARG A 180 4.41 3.52 -3.11
CA ARG A 180 5.43 2.76 -3.85
C ARG A 180 4.78 1.66 -4.69
N ASP A 181 4.25 1.99 -5.84
CA ASP A 181 3.97 1.00 -6.88
C ASP A 181 5.00 1.15 -8.02
N PRO A 182 5.98 0.27 -8.13
CA PRO A 182 7.03 0.36 -9.14
C PRO A 182 6.54 0.03 -10.56
N THR A 183 5.29 -0.44 -10.72
CA THR A 183 4.71 -0.80 -12.03
C THR A 183 3.79 0.26 -12.61
N ALA A 184 3.58 1.36 -11.89
CA ALA A 184 2.63 2.39 -12.30
C ALA A 184 3.13 3.22 -13.48
N LYS A 185 2.42 3.12 -14.58
CA LYS A 185 2.65 3.86 -15.83
C LYS A 185 1.85 5.15 -15.80
N TYR A 186 2.43 6.24 -15.28
CA TYR A 186 1.74 7.52 -15.11
C TYR A 186 2.21 8.58 -16.10
N VAL A 187 1.28 9.39 -16.58
CA VAL A 187 1.55 10.78 -16.91
C VAL A 187 0.86 11.62 -15.83
N ASP A 188 1.66 12.26 -14.99
CA ASP A 188 1.19 13.27 -14.06
C ASP A 188 1.24 14.62 -14.75
N VAL A 189 0.09 15.27 -14.90
CA VAL A 189 -0.01 16.61 -15.44
C VAL A 189 -0.26 17.56 -14.30
N TYR A 190 0.68 18.45 -14.08
CA TYR A 190 0.53 19.58 -13.20
C TYR A 190 0.16 20.80 -14.03
N ASP A 191 -1.03 21.29 -13.74
CA ASP A 191 -1.48 22.64 -13.94
C ASP A 191 -1.70 23.26 -15.34
N ASP A 192 -2.52 24.27 -15.27
CA ASP A 192 -2.80 25.53 -16.01
C ASP A 192 -2.75 25.52 -17.56
N ASN A 193 -2.17 24.53 -18.22
CA ASN A 193 -2.16 24.49 -19.67
C ASN A 193 -2.83 23.24 -20.23
N VAL A 194 -4.15 23.19 -20.07
CA VAL A 194 -5.00 22.12 -20.61
C VAL A 194 -4.86 22.01 -22.13
N GLN A 195 -4.61 23.11 -22.84
CA GLN A 195 -4.39 23.08 -24.28
C GLN A 195 -3.14 22.26 -24.64
N ASP A 196 -2.06 22.43 -23.89
CA ASP A 196 -0.84 21.63 -24.07
C ASP A 196 -1.05 20.15 -23.76
N LEU A 197 -1.91 19.84 -22.76
CA LEU A 197 -2.30 18.46 -22.46
C LEU A 197 -3.11 17.86 -23.62
N VAL A 198 -4.13 18.54 -24.11
CA VAL A 198 -4.97 18.09 -25.23
C VAL A 198 -4.09 17.78 -26.44
N GLU A 199 -3.19 18.70 -26.81
CA GLU A 199 -2.25 18.50 -27.92
C GLU A 199 -1.25 17.36 -27.64
N THR A 200 -0.85 17.17 -26.37
CA THR A 200 0.03 16.07 -25.98
C THR A 200 -0.67 14.72 -26.08
N LEU A 201 -1.92 14.62 -25.63
CA LEU A 201 -2.72 13.40 -25.76
C LEU A 201 -3.03 13.04 -27.23
N ALA A 202 -3.01 14.00 -28.12
CA ALA A 202 -3.18 13.77 -29.55
C ALA A 202 -1.95 13.16 -30.24
N ILE A 203 -0.79 13.04 -29.58
CA ILE A 203 0.42 12.44 -30.15
C ILE A 203 0.28 10.90 -30.21
N PRO A 204 0.30 10.28 -31.39
CA PRO A 204 0.06 8.84 -31.55
C PRO A 204 1.05 7.92 -30.83
N GLN A 205 2.27 8.39 -30.61
CA GLN A 205 3.37 7.62 -29.99
C GLN A 205 3.29 7.61 -28.45
N LEU A 206 2.45 8.47 -27.86
CA LEU A 206 2.23 8.52 -26.43
C LEU A 206 1.14 7.52 -26.07
N HIS A 207 1.51 6.36 -25.57
CA HIS A 207 0.56 5.41 -25.00
C HIS A 207 0.19 5.79 -23.56
N VAL A 208 -0.52 6.93 -23.41
CA VAL A 208 -1.00 7.40 -22.11
C VAL A 208 -2.19 6.55 -21.68
N ARG A 209 -1.98 5.67 -20.70
CA ARG A 209 -3.07 4.87 -20.13
C ARG A 209 -3.59 5.43 -18.82
N ARG A 210 -2.82 6.27 -18.14
CA ARG A 210 -3.17 6.85 -16.85
C ARG A 210 -2.87 8.34 -16.87
N LEU A 211 -3.88 9.13 -16.55
CA LEU A 211 -3.80 10.57 -16.45
C LEU A 211 -4.10 10.99 -15.03
N LYS A 212 -3.22 11.78 -14.43
CA LYS A 212 -3.43 12.40 -13.13
C LYS A 212 -3.35 13.91 -13.27
N LEU A 213 -4.37 14.60 -12.80
CA LEU A 213 -4.45 16.05 -12.78
C LEU A 213 -4.23 16.54 -11.34
N HIS A 214 -3.52 17.65 -11.22
CA HIS A 214 -3.30 18.31 -9.94
C HIS A 214 -3.79 19.76 -10.01
N SER A 215 -4.40 20.25 -8.92
CA SER A 215 -4.85 21.64 -8.74
C SER A 215 -5.75 22.18 -9.87
N SER A 216 -6.53 21.32 -10.51
CA SER A 216 -7.32 21.67 -11.69
C SER A 216 -8.65 22.32 -11.34
N ASP A 217 -9.15 23.18 -12.22
CA ASP A 217 -10.51 23.73 -12.22
C ASP A 217 -11.48 22.84 -13.03
N PRO A 218 -12.81 23.08 -12.97
CA PRO A 218 -13.79 22.26 -13.70
C PRO A 218 -13.61 22.26 -15.23
N GLY A 219 -13.24 23.39 -15.80
CA GLY A 219 -13.02 23.52 -17.24
C GLY A 219 -11.82 22.71 -17.70
N SER A 220 -10.74 22.75 -16.93
CA SER A 220 -9.53 21.95 -17.15
C SER A 220 -9.84 20.44 -17.08
N VAL A 221 -10.64 20.02 -16.10
CA VAL A 221 -11.07 18.61 -15.96
C VAL A 221 -11.93 18.19 -17.16
N ARG A 222 -12.87 19.03 -17.59
CA ARG A 222 -13.69 18.78 -18.79
C ARG A 222 -12.83 18.57 -20.02
N ALA A 223 -11.93 19.50 -20.32
CA ALA A 223 -11.08 19.43 -21.50
C ALA A 223 -10.15 18.21 -21.46
N ALA A 224 -9.57 17.89 -20.30
CA ALA A 224 -8.75 16.71 -20.09
C ALA A 224 -9.54 15.40 -20.26
N ALA A 225 -10.78 15.33 -19.74
CA ALA A 225 -11.64 14.16 -19.87
C ALA A 225 -12.06 13.93 -21.33
N VAL A 226 -12.47 14.98 -22.04
CA VAL A 226 -12.81 14.92 -23.47
C VAL A 226 -11.61 14.46 -24.30
N ALA A 227 -10.43 15.01 -24.07
CA ALA A 227 -9.21 14.63 -24.76
C ALA A 227 -8.80 13.17 -24.45
N ALA A 228 -8.97 12.75 -23.22
CA ALA A 228 -8.67 11.39 -22.76
C ALA A 228 -9.63 10.33 -23.29
N ALA A 229 -10.89 10.71 -23.55
CA ALA A 229 -11.94 9.85 -24.08
C ALA A 229 -11.94 9.80 -25.60
N SER A 230 -11.35 10.79 -26.29
CA SER A 230 -11.28 10.81 -27.74
C SER A 230 -10.66 9.52 -28.26
N ASN A 231 -11.22 9.00 -29.36
CA ASN A 231 -10.82 7.73 -29.99
C ASN A 231 -9.41 7.76 -30.63
N GLY A 232 -8.52 8.57 -30.09
CA GLY A 232 -7.13 8.65 -30.51
C GLY A 232 -6.33 7.41 -30.14
N PRO A 233 -5.07 7.36 -30.53
CA PRO A 233 -4.16 6.24 -30.20
C PRO A 233 -3.91 6.07 -28.70
N ASN A 234 -4.24 7.07 -27.89
CA ASN A 234 -4.05 7.11 -26.44
C ASN A 234 -5.37 6.84 -25.73
N LYS A 235 -5.63 5.56 -25.45
CA LYS A 235 -6.78 5.17 -24.62
C LYS A 235 -6.44 5.34 -23.15
N VAL A 236 -6.86 6.45 -22.55
CA VAL A 236 -6.72 6.67 -21.11
C VAL A 236 -7.71 5.77 -20.36
N GLU A 237 -7.19 4.79 -19.64
CA GLU A 237 -7.96 3.83 -18.86
C GLU A 237 -8.10 4.22 -17.37
N SER A 238 -7.29 5.17 -16.90
CA SER A 238 -7.29 5.64 -15.52
C SER A 238 -7.19 7.16 -15.46
N PHE A 239 -8.18 7.78 -14.85
CA PHE A 239 -8.26 9.22 -14.64
C PHE A 239 -8.28 9.51 -13.13
N ASP A 240 -7.33 10.30 -12.65
CA ASP A 240 -7.20 10.69 -11.25
C ASP A 240 -7.03 12.22 -11.17
N ALA A 241 -8.04 12.90 -10.63
CA ALA A 241 -8.00 14.33 -10.37
C ALA A 241 -8.12 14.64 -8.86
N SER A 242 -7.74 13.67 -8.02
CA SER A 242 -7.83 13.76 -6.57
C SER A 242 -7.01 14.90 -6.00
N TRP A 243 -7.48 15.47 -4.87
CA TRP A 243 -6.87 16.58 -4.14
C TRP A 243 -6.97 17.95 -4.81
N SER A 244 -7.80 18.08 -5.83
CA SER A 244 -8.07 19.33 -6.56
C SER A 244 -9.37 19.96 -6.07
N LEU A 245 -9.33 20.74 -4.99
CA LEU A 245 -10.51 21.26 -4.28
C LEU A 245 -11.43 22.16 -5.14
N ARG A 246 -10.96 22.65 -6.29
CA ARG A 246 -11.72 23.50 -7.21
C ARG A 246 -12.62 22.73 -8.16
N ILE A 247 -12.47 21.41 -8.27
CA ILE A 247 -13.21 20.61 -9.26
C ILE A 247 -14.72 20.65 -9.01
N SER A 248 -15.16 20.50 -7.76
CA SER A 248 -16.55 20.58 -7.34
C SER A 248 -17.52 19.65 -8.12
N ASN A 249 -18.81 19.85 -7.97
CA ASN A 249 -19.85 19.15 -8.74
C ASN A 249 -19.76 19.39 -10.24
N GLU A 250 -19.31 20.57 -10.65
CA GLU A 250 -19.20 20.93 -12.07
C GLU A 250 -18.18 20.06 -12.79
N GLY A 251 -17.01 19.84 -12.19
CA GLY A 251 -16.01 18.94 -12.76
C GLY A 251 -16.44 17.48 -12.73
N ALA A 252 -17.16 17.07 -11.68
CA ALA A 252 -17.75 15.72 -11.61
C ALA A 252 -18.78 15.49 -12.72
N ARG A 253 -19.67 16.47 -12.99
CA ARG A 253 -20.62 16.42 -14.11
C ARG A 253 -19.89 16.36 -15.46
N ALA A 254 -18.83 17.14 -15.63
CA ALA A 254 -18.04 17.12 -16.86
C ALA A 254 -17.43 15.74 -17.13
N VAL A 255 -16.94 15.04 -16.12
CA VAL A 255 -16.46 13.66 -16.22
C VAL A 255 -17.63 12.70 -16.50
N ALA A 256 -18.76 12.89 -15.83
CA ALA A 256 -19.96 12.08 -16.01
C ALA A 256 -20.49 12.14 -17.47
N GLU A 257 -20.58 13.34 -18.04
CA GLU A 257 -21.01 13.55 -19.44
C GLU A 257 -20.13 12.76 -20.42
N VAL A 258 -18.81 12.80 -20.23
CA VAL A 258 -17.86 12.07 -21.07
C VAL A 258 -17.96 10.56 -20.85
N LEU A 259 -18.15 10.13 -19.62
CA LEU A 259 -18.32 8.71 -19.29
C LEU A 259 -19.59 8.13 -19.95
N ALA A 260 -20.71 8.87 -19.92
CA ALA A 260 -21.96 8.48 -20.57
C ALA A 260 -21.84 8.36 -22.10
N GLN A 261 -20.90 9.08 -22.71
CA GLN A 261 -20.59 9.00 -24.16
C GLN A 261 -19.74 7.78 -24.54
N GLY A 262 -19.41 6.89 -23.60
CA GLY A 262 -18.74 5.63 -23.89
C GLY A 262 -17.21 5.67 -23.75
N TRP A 263 -16.70 6.42 -22.78
CA TRP A 263 -15.28 6.41 -22.44
C TRP A 263 -14.85 5.04 -21.86
N ASP A 264 -13.84 4.40 -22.45
CA ASP A 264 -13.23 3.11 -22.01
C ASP A 264 -12.49 3.22 -20.66
N LEU A 265 -13.01 4.01 -19.72
CA LEU A 265 -12.39 4.28 -18.43
C LEU A 265 -12.55 3.08 -17.49
N LYS A 266 -11.44 2.58 -16.95
CA LYS A 266 -11.42 1.48 -15.96
C LYS A 266 -11.33 1.98 -14.53
N ARG A 267 -10.73 3.15 -14.32
CA ARG A 267 -10.52 3.74 -13.00
C ARG A 267 -10.80 5.24 -13.02
N LEU A 268 -11.68 5.68 -12.12
CA LEU A 268 -11.96 7.09 -11.83
C LEU A 268 -11.64 7.37 -10.37
N ALA A 269 -10.77 8.36 -10.12
CA ALA A 269 -10.46 8.84 -8.78
C ALA A 269 -10.69 10.35 -8.69
N LEU A 270 -11.65 10.72 -7.85
CA LEU A 270 -12.06 12.10 -7.54
C LEU A 270 -12.06 12.31 -6.01
N ARG A 271 -11.00 11.87 -5.34
CA ARG A 271 -10.89 11.96 -3.90
C ARG A 271 -10.58 13.40 -3.47
N LYS A 272 -11.31 13.92 -2.48
CA LYS A 272 -11.09 15.26 -1.89
C LYS A 272 -11.10 16.36 -2.95
N VAL A 273 -12.19 16.44 -3.69
CA VAL A 273 -12.40 17.42 -4.78
C VAL A 273 -13.68 18.26 -4.61
N ASN A 274 -14.30 18.24 -3.42
CA ASN A 274 -15.54 18.93 -3.07
C ASN A 274 -16.76 18.49 -3.91
N VAL A 275 -16.85 17.19 -4.22
CA VAL A 275 -18.06 16.60 -4.81
C VAL A 275 -19.10 16.39 -3.72
N SER A 276 -20.31 16.91 -3.92
CA SER A 276 -21.46 16.67 -3.06
C SER A 276 -22.44 15.68 -3.70
N ASP A 277 -23.65 15.55 -3.12
CA ASP A 277 -24.73 14.73 -3.66
C ASP A 277 -24.94 14.93 -5.17
N ASP A 278 -25.01 16.19 -5.63
CA ASP A 278 -25.31 16.48 -7.05
C ASP A 278 -24.28 15.90 -8.01
N GLY A 279 -22.98 16.05 -7.67
CA GLY A 279 -21.91 15.48 -8.48
C GLY A 279 -21.90 13.95 -8.45
N ALA A 280 -22.23 13.36 -7.28
CA ALA A 280 -22.32 11.92 -7.12
C ALA A 280 -23.51 11.33 -7.88
N VAL A 281 -24.68 12.01 -7.85
CA VAL A 281 -25.86 11.62 -8.65
C VAL A 281 -25.52 11.64 -10.13
N SER A 282 -24.90 12.72 -10.64
CA SER A 282 -24.51 12.79 -12.07
C SER A 282 -23.55 11.67 -12.47
N LEU A 283 -22.60 11.31 -11.61
CA LEU A 283 -21.70 10.18 -11.87
C LEU A 283 -22.43 8.84 -11.85
N ALA A 284 -23.36 8.63 -10.91
CA ALA A 284 -24.15 7.41 -10.81
C ALA A 284 -25.04 7.21 -12.06
N GLU A 285 -25.73 8.27 -12.50
CA GLU A 285 -26.53 8.27 -13.73
C GLU A 285 -25.68 7.95 -14.96
N ALA A 286 -24.49 8.55 -15.08
CA ALA A 286 -23.57 8.27 -16.19
C ALA A 286 -23.03 6.83 -16.17
N ILE A 287 -22.76 6.28 -14.98
CA ILE A 287 -22.35 4.87 -14.81
C ILE A 287 -23.47 3.95 -15.28
N LYS A 288 -24.72 4.24 -14.88
CA LYS A 288 -25.89 3.48 -15.31
C LYS A 288 -26.12 3.59 -16.81
N ALA A 289 -26.12 4.79 -17.39
CA ALA A 289 -26.26 5.01 -18.84
C ALA A 289 -25.17 4.29 -19.66
N SER A 290 -23.91 4.31 -19.19
CA SER A 290 -22.83 3.56 -19.83
C SER A 290 -23.02 2.04 -19.73
N ALA A 291 -23.66 1.55 -18.68
CA ALA A 291 -24.01 0.14 -18.53
C ALA A 291 -25.15 -0.27 -19.45
N GLU A 292 -26.21 0.55 -19.55
CA GLU A 292 -27.35 0.36 -20.46
C GLU A 292 -26.92 0.33 -21.93
N SER A 293 -25.99 1.19 -22.31
CA SER A 293 -25.40 1.20 -23.67
C SER A 293 -24.35 0.08 -23.91
N GLY A 294 -24.05 -0.74 -22.92
CA GLY A 294 -23.04 -1.80 -23.02
C GLY A 294 -21.58 -1.30 -23.11
N THR A 295 -21.34 -0.01 -22.91
CA THR A 295 -19.99 0.60 -23.00
C THR A 295 -19.25 0.63 -21.66
N SER A 296 -19.88 0.26 -20.55
CA SER A 296 -19.33 0.35 -19.20
C SER A 296 -18.06 -0.50 -19.03
N LYS A 297 -16.93 0.16 -18.78
CA LYS A 297 -15.63 -0.47 -18.48
C LYS A 297 -15.15 -0.13 -17.08
N LEU A 298 -15.85 0.76 -16.35
CA LEU A 298 -15.42 1.26 -15.06
C LEU A 298 -15.41 0.13 -14.02
N ARG A 299 -14.25 -0.08 -13.39
CA ARG A 299 -14.03 -1.12 -12.36
C ARG A 299 -13.67 -0.55 -11.00
N TRP A 300 -13.14 0.65 -10.96
CA TRP A 300 -12.77 1.31 -9.71
C TRP A 300 -13.24 2.76 -9.70
N LEU A 301 -14.12 3.07 -8.75
CA LEU A 301 -14.59 4.41 -8.43
C LEU A 301 -14.11 4.82 -7.05
N ASP A 302 -13.37 5.94 -6.95
CA ASP A 302 -12.93 6.53 -5.69
C ASP A 302 -13.47 7.96 -5.55
N LEU A 303 -14.43 8.14 -4.66
CA LEU A 303 -15.03 9.41 -4.25
C LEU A 303 -14.72 9.75 -2.79
N GLY A 304 -13.66 9.17 -2.21
CA GLY A 304 -13.32 9.34 -0.81
C GLY A 304 -13.05 10.79 -0.41
N SER A 305 -13.38 11.14 0.84
CA SER A 305 -13.16 12.47 1.42
C SER A 305 -13.83 13.61 0.62
N ASN A 306 -15.07 13.41 0.26
CA ASN A 306 -15.95 14.38 -0.36
C ASN A 306 -17.17 14.66 0.54
N ASP A 307 -18.23 15.20 0.02
CA ASP A 307 -19.49 15.50 0.71
C ASP A 307 -20.67 14.78 0.04
N VAL A 308 -20.41 13.55 -0.43
CA VAL A 308 -21.41 12.63 -1.00
C VAL A 308 -22.24 12.08 0.15
N ARG A 309 -23.28 12.76 0.54
CA ARG A 309 -24.19 12.39 1.63
C ARG A 309 -25.13 11.25 1.21
N SER A 310 -26.28 11.20 1.83
CA SER A 310 -27.20 10.09 1.61
C SER A 310 -27.83 10.06 0.23
N ARG A 311 -28.17 11.22 -0.35
CA ARG A 311 -28.78 11.28 -1.69
C ARG A 311 -27.82 10.77 -2.77
N GLY A 312 -26.55 11.17 -2.71
CA GLY A 312 -25.54 10.67 -3.63
C GLY A 312 -25.25 9.18 -3.41
N ALA A 313 -25.25 8.72 -2.14
CA ALA A 313 -25.10 7.31 -1.81
C ALA A 313 -26.27 6.45 -2.31
N VAL A 314 -27.50 6.96 -2.22
CA VAL A 314 -28.70 6.31 -2.80
C VAL A 314 -28.53 6.13 -4.31
N ALA A 315 -28.17 7.19 -5.04
CA ALA A 315 -27.99 7.10 -6.48
C ALA A 315 -26.87 6.09 -6.88
N ILE A 316 -25.78 6.05 -6.11
CA ILE A 316 -24.72 5.06 -6.33
C ILE A 316 -25.21 3.64 -6.03
N GLY A 317 -26.00 3.44 -4.96
CA GLY A 317 -26.63 2.17 -4.63
C GLY A 317 -27.51 1.66 -5.77
N GLU A 318 -28.41 2.51 -6.27
CA GLU A 318 -29.28 2.22 -7.41
C GLU A 318 -28.50 1.90 -8.69
N ALA A 319 -27.40 2.62 -8.94
CA ALA A 319 -26.55 2.30 -10.09
C ALA A 319 -25.91 0.91 -9.95
N LEU A 320 -25.51 0.49 -8.75
CA LEU A 320 -24.94 -0.85 -8.50
C LEU A 320 -25.94 -2.00 -8.70
N GLU A 321 -27.25 -1.74 -8.59
CA GLU A 321 -28.31 -2.72 -8.87
C GLU A 321 -28.34 -3.12 -10.36
N HIS A 322 -27.84 -2.26 -11.25
CA HIS A 322 -27.90 -2.52 -12.69
C HIS A 322 -26.87 -3.60 -13.10
N PRO A 323 -27.29 -4.69 -13.77
CA PRO A 323 -26.41 -5.85 -14.05
C PRO A 323 -25.24 -5.56 -14.98
N GLY A 324 -25.33 -4.48 -15.80
CA GLY A 324 -24.24 -4.03 -16.69
C GLY A 324 -23.16 -3.21 -15.98
N VAL A 325 -23.33 -2.87 -14.69
CA VAL A 325 -22.33 -2.12 -13.92
C VAL A 325 -21.22 -3.05 -13.46
N ASN A 326 -19.98 -2.75 -13.87
CA ASN A 326 -18.83 -3.62 -13.69
C ASN A 326 -17.87 -3.17 -12.58
N ILE A 327 -18.35 -2.37 -11.61
CA ILE A 327 -17.54 -1.85 -10.52
C ILE A 327 -17.11 -2.99 -9.60
N THR A 328 -15.79 -3.15 -9.42
CA THR A 328 -15.20 -4.15 -8.53
C THR A 328 -14.67 -3.54 -7.24
N ARG A 329 -14.38 -2.23 -7.24
CA ARG A 329 -13.90 -1.48 -6.08
C ARG A 329 -14.60 -0.13 -5.99
N LEU A 330 -15.21 0.14 -4.84
CA LEU A 330 -15.86 1.40 -4.54
C LEU A 330 -15.29 1.99 -3.25
N THR A 331 -14.91 3.27 -3.29
CA THR A 331 -14.46 4.01 -2.10
C THR A 331 -15.34 5.23 -1.90
N LEU A 332 -16.05 5.22 -0.78
CA LEU A 332 -16.91 6.31 -0.29
C LEU A 332 -16.48 6.77 1.11
N ARG A 333 -15.24 6.48 1.49
CA ARG A 333 -14.66 6.88 2.78
C ARG A 333 -14.79 8.38 3.03
N GLY A 334 -15.27 8.80 4.22
CA GLY A 334 -15.30 10.20 4.63
C GLY A 334 -16.26 11.05 3.80
N ASN A 335 -17.52 10.64 3.68
CA ASN A 335 -18.54 11.32 2.89
C ASN A 335 -19.80 11.73 3.67
N GLY A 336 -19.89 11.46 4.97
CA GLY A 336 -21.04 11.83 5.80
C GLY A 336 -22.35 11.09 5.42
N ILE A 337 -22.22 9.85 4.97
CA ILE A 337 -23.38 9.01 4.59
C ILE A 337 -24.14 8.59 5.85
N CYS A 338 -25.44 8.83 5.92
CA CYS A 338 -26.31 8.41 7.03
C CYS A 338 -27.01 7.06 6.74
N SER A 339 -27.92 6.65 7.64
CA SER A 339 -28.60 5.35 7.56
C SER A 339 -29.39 5.10 6.27
N GLU A 340 -30.01 6.12 5.69
CA GLU A 340 -30.74 6.02 4.42
C GLU A 340 -29.82 5.66 3.25
N GLY A 341 -28.65 6.35 3.15
CA GLY A 341 -27.65 6.02 2.15
C GLY A 341 -27.03 4.65 2.37
N MET A 342 -26.90 4.21 3.62
CA MET A 342 -26.39 2.88 3.96
C MET A 342 -27.37 1.75 3.58
N ASP A 343 -28.68 1.93 3.71
CA ASP A 343 -29.70 0.98 3.23
C ASP A 343 -29.59 0.81 1.71
N ALA A 344 -29.61 1.90 0.97
CA ALA A 344 -29.51 1.87 -0.49
C ALA A 344 -28.21 1.24 -1.00
N LEU A 345 -27.06 1.57 -0.37
CA LEU A 345 -25.79 0.93 -0.69
C LEU A 345 -25.81 -0.57 -0.38
N GLY A 346 -26.35 -0.97 0.77
CA GLY A 346 -26.50 -2.37 1.14
C GLY A 346 -27.31 -3.15 0.10
N LYS A 347 -28.42 -2.58 -0.37
CA LYS A 347 -29.25 -3.15 -1.44
C LYS A 347 -28.48 -3.26 -2.76
N GLY A 348 -27.84 -2.20 -3.22
CA GLY A 348 -27.06 -2.22 -4.45
C GLY A 348 -25.91 -3.22 -4.41
N ILE A 349 -25.23 -3.34 -3.26
CA ILE A 349 -24.15 -4.30 -3.05
C ILE A 349 -24.66 -5.74 -3.05
N SER A 350 -25.80 -6.00 -2.41
CA SER A 350 -26.41 -7.33 -2.33
C SER A 350 -26.79 -7.89 -3.71
N MET A 351 -27.12 -6.99 -4.65
CA MET A 351 -27.47 -7.32 -6.03
C MET A 351 -26.27 -7.31 -6.98
N SER A 352 -25.16 -6.68 -6.60
CA SER A 352 -24.00 -6.56 -7.47
C SER A 352 -23.24 -7.87 -7.62
N SER A 353 -23.16 -8.37 -8.85
CA SER A 353 -22.36 -9.57 -9.19
C SER A 353 -20.85 -9.30 -9.37
N THR A 354 -20.41 -8.05 -9.29
CA THR A 354 -19.02 -7.69 -9.63
C THR A 354 -18.24 -7.05 -8.49
N LEU A 355 -18.93 -6.44 -7.50
CA LEU A 355 -18.27 -5.70 -6.42
C LEU A 355 -17.52 -6.65 -5.49
N ARG A 356 -16.21 -6.39 -5.31
CA ARG A 356 -15.32 -7.20 -4.46
C ARG A 356 -14.84 -6.46 -3.22
N ARG A 357 -14.76 -5.14 -3.31
CA ARG A 357 -14.25 -4.30 -2.21
C ARG A 357 -15.04 -3.01 -2.11
N ILE A 358 -15.48 -2.69 -0.90
CA ILE A 358 -16.05 -1.40 -0.57
C ILE A 358 -15.38 -0.79 0.65
N ASP A 359 -15.11 0.52 0.58
CA ASP A 359 -14.60 1.33 1.69
C ASP A 359 -15.61 2.42 2.06
N LEU A 360 -16.24 2.25 3.21
CA LEU A 360 -17.24 3.14 3.82
C LEU A 360 -16.73 3.74 5.14
N ALA A 361 -15.42 3.65 5.40
CA ALA A 361 -14.85 4.17 6.63
C ALA A 361 -15.05 5.69 6.77
N HIS A 362 -15.09 6.19 8.00
CA HIS A 362 -15.23 7.63 8.33
C HIS A 362 -16.53 8.29 7.80
N ASN A 363 -17.64 7.61 7.87
CA ASN A 363 -18.95 8.19 7.51
C ASN A 363 -19.80 8.57 8.74
N GLY A 364 -19.52 8.00 9.90
CA GLY A 364 -20.21 8.34 11.15
C GLY A 364 -21.67 7.87 11.23
N PHE A 365 -22.05 6.83 10.49
CA PHE A 365 -23.45 6.37 10.39
C PHE A 365 -23.97 5.62 11.65
N GLY A 366 -23.11 5.23 12.58
CA GLY A 366 -23.48 4.57 13.84
C GLY A 366 -24.20 3.24 13.68
N ASP A 367 -24.84 2.79 14.78
CA ASP A 367 -25.62 1.55 14.78
C ASP A 367 -26.77 1.57 13.79
N ARG A 368 -27.49 2.70 13.68
CA ARG A 368 -28.62 2.81 12.76
C ARG A 368 -28.22 2.54 11.31
N GLY A 369 -27.09 3.13 10.87
CA GLY A 369 -26.60 2.90 9.52
C GLY A 369 -26.04 1.49 9.34
N ALA A 370 -25.38 0.93 10.36
CA ALA A 370 -24.88 -0.43 10.32
C ALA A 370 -25.99 -1.46 10.23
N ILE A 371 -27.08 -1.28 10.99
CA ILE A 371 -28.29 -2.13 10.95
C ILE A 371 -28.97 -2.02 9.59
N ALA A 372 -29.23 -0.79 9.09
CA ALA A 372 -29.84 -0.58 7.78
C ALA A 372 -29.05 -1.25 6.65
N PHE A 373 -27.71 -1.11 6.69
CA PHE A 373 -26.80 -1.76 5.73
C PHE A 373 -26.86 -3.28 5.83
N ALA A 374 -26.83 -3.83 7.05
CA ALA A 374 -26.88 -5.27 7.30
C ALA A 374 -28.20 -5.88 6.84
N ASP A 375 -29.31 -5.24 7.15
CA ASP A 375 -30.65 -5.67 6.74
C ASP A 375 -30.77 -5.69 5.20
N ALA A 376 -30.28 -4.63 4.55
CA ALA A 376 -30.30 -4.54 3.10
C ALA A 376 -29.37 -5.59 2.46
N LEU A 377 -28.18 -5.79 3.03
CA LEU A 377 -27.22 -6.79 2.56
C LEU A 377 -27.78 -8.21 2.67
N SER A 378 -28.58 -8.51 3.72
CA SER A 378 -29.19 -9.81 3.96
C SER A 378 -30.32 -10.15 2.97
N ARG A 379 -30.84 -9.17 2.24
CA ARG A 379 -31.90 -9.38 1.21
C ARG A 379 -31.36 -9.96 -0.10
N GLY A 380 -30.03 -10.01 -0.27
CA GLY A 380 -29.36 -10.57 -1.44
C GLY A 380 -28.19 -11.44 -1.05
N THR A 381 -27.33 -11.76 -1.98
CA THR A 381 -26.22 -12.70 -1.77
C THR A 381 -24.83 -12.05 -1.76
N ALA A 382 -24.70 -10.82 -2.28
CA ALA A 382 -23.41 -10.13 -2.46
C ALA A 382 -22.27 -11.10 -2.85
N PRO A 383 -22.41 -11.93 -3.90
CA PRO A 383 -21.68 -13.19 -4.09
C PRO A 383 -20.16 -12.99 -4.29
N ASN A 384 -19.76 -11.79 -4.61
CA ASN A 384 -18.36 -11.49 -4.90
C ASN A 384 -17.69 -10.53 -3.90
N LEU A 385 -18.45 -10.03 -2.91
CA LEU A 385 -17.88 -9.13 -1.91
C LEU A 385 -16.89 -9.91 -1.02
N ARG A 386 -15.64 -9.42 -0.95
CA ARG A 386 -14.56 -10.04 -0.16
C ARG A 386 -14.00 -9.10 0.89
N VAL A 387 -14.05 -7.79 0.66
CA VAL A 387 -13.43 -6.80 1.54
C VAL A 387 -14.43 -5.72 1.89
N LEU A 388 -14.75 -5.60 3.18
CA LEU A 388 -15.66 -4.62 3.75
C LEU A 388 -14.94 -3.76 4.79
N LEU A 389 -14.78 -2.45 4.52
CA LEU A 389 -14.10 -1.51 5.40
C LEU A 389 -15.10 -0.51 5.98
N LEU A 390 -15.33 -0.61 7.29
CA LEU A 390 -16.31 0.16 8.07
C LEU A 390 -15.67 0.88 9.27
N GLY A 391 -14.35 1.07 9.28
CA GLY A 391 -13.66 1.74 10.38
C GLY A 391 -14.11 3.19 10.58
N PHE A 392 -14.04 3.71 11.81
CA PHE A 392 -14.38 5.11 12.14
C PHE A 392 -15.83 5.49 11.84
N ASN A 393 -16.79 4.66 12.22
CA ASN A 393 -18.23 4.90 11.95
C ASN A 393 -19.11 4.98 13.19
N SER A 394 -18.53 4.95 14.39
CA SER A 394 -19.28 4.93 15.65
C SER A 394 -20.26 3.74 15.78
N ILE A 395 -19.90 2.60 15.16
CA ILE A 395 -20.68 1.36 15.26
C ILE A 395 -20.54 0.82 16.68
N GLY A 396 -21.66 0.59 17.32
CA GLY A 396 -21.76 -0.01 18.64
C GLY A 396 -22.07 -1.52 18.59
N PRO A 397 -22.46 -2.08 19.75
CA PRO A 397 -22.73 -3.52 19.86
C PRO A 397 -23.92 -4.00 19.01
N ASP A 398 -24.97 -3.18 18.87
CA ASP A 398 -26.19 -3.57 18.12
C ASP A 398 -25.92 -3.58 16.61
N GLY A 399 -25.24 -2.56 16.10
CA GLY A 399 -24.80 -2.52 14.71
C GLY A 399 -23.83 -3.65 14.38
N MET A 400 -22.92 -3.97 15.30
CA MET A 400 -21.99 -5.08 15.10
C MET A 400 -22.71 -6.43 15.05
N ARG A 401 -23.70 -6.64 15.92
CA ARG A 401 -24.54 -7.85 15.92
C ARG A 401 -25.26 -8.02 14.58
N ALA A 402 -25.90 -6.97 14.09
CA ALA A 402 -26.60 -7.01 12.80
C ALA A 402 -25.63 -7.30 11.64
N LEU A 403 -24.47 -6.64 11.62
CA LEU A 403 -23.45 -6.90 10.61
C LEU A 403 -22.97 -8.37 10.62
N MET A 404 -22.69 -8.94 11.79
CA MET A 404 -22.27 -10.33 11.88
C MET A 404 -23.34 -11.30 11.40
N GLN A 405 -24.61 -11.04 11.69
CA GLN A 405 -25.74 -11.82 11.15
C GLN A 405 -25.79 -11.79 9.61
N ALA A 406 -25.65 -10.61 9.03
CA ALA A 406 -25.62 -10.48 7.57
C ALA A 406 -24.40 -11.20 6.95
N LEU A 407 -23.23 -11.10 7.58
CA LEU A 407 -21.99 -11.68 7.07
C LEU A 407 -21.97 -13.21 7.05
N MET A 408 -22.77 -13.88 7.85
CA MET A 408 -22.92 -15.35 7.78
C MET A 408 -23.40 -15.85 6.41
N HIS A 409 -24.06 -14.98 5.64
CA HIS A 409 -24.62 -15.28 4.32
C HIS A 409 -23.81 -14.68 3.17
N THR A 410 -22.60 -14.19 3.44
CA THR A 410 -21.75 -13.56 2.44
C THR A 410 -20.39 -14.25 2.34
N ASP A 411 -19.66 -13.93 1.29
CA ASP A 411 -18.28 -14.40 1.08
C ASP A 411 -17.21 -13.39 1.55
N VAL A 412 -17.53 -12.51 2.49
CA VAL A 412 -16.58 -11.53 3.02
C VAL A 412 -15.44 -12.24 3.78
N GLU A 413 -14.22 -12.01 3.34
CA GLU A 413 -13.00 -12.56 3.92
C GLU A 413 -12.26 -11.55 4.81
N HIS A 414 -12.40 -10.25 4.53
CA HIS A 414 -11.70 -9.18 5.25
C HIS A 414 -12.70 -8.14 5.76
N LEU A 415 -12.81 -8.04 7.07
CA LEU A 415 -13.65 -7.06 7.76
C LEU A 415 -12.78 -6.09 8.57
N ASP A 416 -12.92 -4.80 8.28
CA ASP A 416 -12.33 -3.74 9.09
C ASP A 416 -13.43 -2.93 9.76
N VAL A 417 -13.53 -3.05 11.07
CA VAL A 417 -14.40 -2.25 11.95
C VAL A 417 -13.59 -1.51 13.02
N GLY A 418 -12.32 -1.23 12.74
CA GLY A 418 -11.44 -0.49 13.64
C GLY A 418 -11.93 0.92 13.95
N CYS A 419 -11.60 1.44 15.14
CA CYS A 419 -12.00 2.78 15.60
C CYS A 419 -13.54 2.98 15.58
N ASN A 420 -14.25 2.04 16.15
CA ASN A 420 -15.67 2.10 16.45
C ASN A 420 -15.90 2.05 17.98
N VAL A 421 -17.11 1.80 18.42
CA VAL A 421 -17.48 1.72 19.85
C VAL A 421 -18.13 0.37 20.19
N ILE A 422 -17.59 -0.69 19.61
CA ILE A 422 -18.13 -2.06 19.67
C ILE A 422 -18.21 -2.58 21.12
N GLY A 423 -17.21 -2.30 21.94
CA GLY A 423 -17.15 -2.70 23.33
C GLY A 423 -17.17 -4.21 23.56
N ALA A 424 -17.26 -4.62 24.84
CA ALA A 424 -17.32 -6.02 25.22
C ALA A 424 -18.57 -6.74 24.69
N SER A 425 -19.71 -6.04 24.64
CA SER A 425 -20.98 -6.61 24.15
C SER A 425 -20.95 -6.92 22.66
N GLY A 426 -20.35 -6.03 21.83
CA GLY A 426 -20.18 -6.31 20.43
C GLY A 426 -19.14 -7.40 20.17
N ALA A 427 -18.07 -7.50 20.98
CA ALA A 427 -17.13 -8.60 20.90
C ALA A 427 -17.79 -9.96 21.19
N LYS A 428 -18.75 -10.02 22.13
CA LYS A 428 -19.60 -11.21 22.35
C LYS A 428 -20.45 -11.54 21.11
N ALA A 429 -21.05 -10.53 20.48
CA ALA A 429 -21.81 -10.74 19.25
C ALA A 429 -20.95 -11.30 18.11
N ILE A 430 -19.69 -10.83 17.98
CA ILE A 430 -18.73 -11.41 17.05
C ILE A 430 -18.45 -12.88 17.40
N ALA A 431 -18.17 -13.17 18.66
CA ALA A 431 -17.88 -14.51 19.14
C ALA A 431 -18.98 -15.53 18.83
N GLU A 432 -20.25 -15.12 18.98
CA GLU A 432 -21.41 -15.96 18.69
C GLU A 432 -21.48 -16.43 17.23
N MET A 433 -20.95 -15.65 16.29
CA MET A 433 -21.20 -15.83 14.85
C MET A 433 -19.93 -16.03 14.00
N ILE A 434 -18.72 -15.73 14.55
CA ILE A 434 -17.49 -15.73 13.76
C ILE A 434 -17.21 -17.07 13.05
N ASN A 435 -17.54 -18.17 13.70
CA ASN A 435 -17.34 -19.52 13.14
C ASN A 435 -18.33 -19.89 12.02
N SER A 436 -19.37 -19.08 11.84
CA SER A 436 -20.33 -19.19 10.74
C SER A 436 -20.01 -18.26 9.58
N THR A 437 -18.93 -17.49 9.66
CA THR A 437 -18.46 -16.57 8.62
C THR A 437 -17.26 -17.15 7.88
N ARG A 438 -16.88 -16.51 6.76
CA ARG A 438 -15.67 -16.86 5.99
C ARG A 438 -14.50 -15.91 6.25
N LEU A 439 -14.51 -15.21 7.40
CA LEU A 439 -13.51 -14.22 7.74
C LEU A 439 -12.12 -14.85 7.88
N LYS A 440 -11.16 -14.28 7.15
CA LYS A 440 -9.72 -14.54 7.25
C LYS A 440 -8.99 -13.40 7.97
N SER A 441 -9.50 -12.18 7.88
CA SER A 441 -8.90 -11.02 8.52
C SER A 441 -9.98 -10.19 9.21
N LEU A 442 -9.78 -9.91 10.49
CA LEU A 442 -10.67 -9.11 11.32
C LEU A 442 -9.89 -8.00 12.02
N ASN A 443 -10.21 -6.76 11.69
CA ASN A 443 -9.66 -5.58 12.37
C ASN A 443 -10.66 -5.03 13.38
N LEU A 444 -10.34 -5.18 14.66
CA LEU A 444 -11.08 -4.67 15.82
C LEU A 444 -10.31 -3.57 16.57
N ALA A 445 -9.28 -2.98 15.97
CA ALA A 445 -8.46 -1.98 16.65
C ALA A 445 -9.30 -0.81 17.18
N CYS A 446 -8.93 -0.30 18.37
CA CYS A 446 -9.56 0.88 18.99
C CYS A 446 -11.10 0.76 19.12
N ASN A 447 -11.57 -0.31 19.76
CA ASN A 447 -13.00 -0.58 19.95
C ASN A 447 -13.44 -0.68 21.41
N ASN A 448 -12.57 -0.34 22.35
CA ASN A 448 -12.88 -0.33 23.78
C ASN A 448 -13.31 -1.69 24.36
N ILE A 449 -12.84 -2.81 23.80
CA ILE A 449 -13.26 -4.18 24.18
C ILE A 449 -12.93 -4.50 25.66
N GLY A 450 -11.77 -4.05 26.15
CA GLY A 450 -11.32 -4.25 27.54
C GLY A 450 -11.51 -3.02 28.44
N LEU A 451 -12.28 -2.01 28.00
CA LEU A 451 -12.42 -0.75 28.71
C LEU A 451 -12.88 -0.96 30.16
N ARG A 452 -12.22 -0.29 31.12
CA ARG A 452 -12.47 -0.41 32.57
C ARG A 452 -12.21 -1.81 33.14
N GLY A 453 -11.36 -2.60 32.49
CA GLY A 453 -11.04 -3.96 32.92
C GLY A 453 -12.11 -5.01 32.58
N GLU A 454 -13.06 -4.66 31.73
CA GLU A 454 -14.11 -5.59 31.26
C GLU A 454 -13.49 -6.63 30.30
N ARG A 455 -13.42 -7.87 30.75
CA ARG A 455 -12.77 -8.96 29.98
C ARG A 455 -13.76 -9.86 29.25
N SER A 456 -15.05 -9.83 29.64
CA SER A 456 -16.03 -10.82 29.16
C SER A 456 -16.19 -10.88 27.65
N GLY A 457 -15.97 -9.75 26.94
CA GLY A 457 -16.01 -9.68 25.48
C GLY A 457 -14.84 -10.43 24.85
N LEU A 458 -13.63 -10.21 25.37
CA LEU A 458 -12.43 -10.91 24.88
C LEU A 458 -12.48 -12.40 25.22
N THR A 459 -12.90 -12.76 26.46
CA THR A 459 -13.06 -14.16 26.86
C THR A 459 -14.02 -14.91 25.94
N ALA A 460 -15.16 -14.30 25.56
CA ALA A 460 -16.08 -14.90 24.61
C ALA A 460 -15.47 -15.07 23.22
N LEU A 461 -14.77 -14.04 22.74
CA LEU A 461 -14.07 -14.07 21.46
C LEU A 461 -12.97 -15.14 21.42
N ALA A 462 -12.15 -15.23 22.47
CA ALA A 462 -11.09 -16.23 22.60
C ALA A 462 -11.66 -17.64 22.50
N LYS A 463 -12.69 -17.97 23.31
CA LYS A 463 -13.37 -19.28 23.25
C LYS A 463 -13.95 -19.63 21.87
N ALA A 464 -14.39 -18.63 21.11
CA ALA A 464 -14.85 -18.85 19.77
C ALA A 464 -13.68 -19.11 18.81
N LEU A 465 -12.56 -18.41 19.01
CA LEU A 465 -11.36 -18.53 18.20
C LEU A 465 -10.61 -19.85 18.40
N GLU A 466 -10.64 -20.47 19.58
CA GLU A 466 -10.09 -21.81 19.83
C GLU A 466 -10.60 -22.84 18.81
N LYS A 467 -11.83 -22.68 18.35
CA LYS A 467 -12.48 -23.57 17.35
C LYS A 467 -12.41 -23.02 15.93
N ASN A 468 -11.92 -21.81 15.75
CA ASN A 468 -11.89 -21.16 14.46
C ASN A 468 -10.71 -21.63 13.61
N LYS A 469 -10.99 -22.10 12.40
CA LYS A 469 -9.99 -22.60 11.44
C LYS A 469 -9.87 -21.73 10.18
N THR A 470 -10.45 -20.51 10.21
CA THR A 470 -10.49 -19.62 9.04
C THR A 470 -9.79 -18.29 9.26
N LEU A 471 -9.78 -17.75 10.49
CA LEU A 471 -9.20 -16.44 10.78
C LEU A 471 -7.68 -16.52 10.84
N GLU A 472 -7.02 -15.86 9.91
CA GLU A 472 -5.57 -15.81 9.75
C GLU A 472 -4.96 -14.55 10.40
N ILE A 473 -5.69 -13.43 10.39
CA ILE A 473 -5.21 -12.13 10.87
C ILE A 473 -6.22 -11.53 11.85
N LEU A 474 -5.77 -11.26 13.08
CA LEU A 474 -6.57 -10.58 14.10
C LEU A 474 -5.86 -9.33 14.60
N ASN A 475 -6.55 -8.20 14.55
CA ASN A 475 -6.05 -6.94 15.09
C ASN A 475 -6.91 -6.47 16.27
N LEU A 476 -6.34 -6.52 17.47
CA LEU A 476 -6.91 -6.08 18.75
C LEU A 476 -6.20 -4.82 19.31
N ARG A 477 -5.42 -4.12 18.49
CA ARG A 477 -4.65 -2.93 18.89
C ARG A 477 -5.54 -1.89 19.57
N GLY A 478 -5.06 -1.30 20.68
CA GLY A 478 -5.70 -0.14 21.31
C GLY A 478 -7.09 -0.41 21.89
N ASN A 479 -7.31 -1.58 22.45
CA ASN A 479 -8.60 -1.98 23.02
C ASN A 479 -8.68 -1.87 24.55
N ALA A 480 -7.72 -1.23 25.19
CA ALA A 480 -7.60 -1.16 26.65
C ALA A 480 -7.61 -2.56 27.31
N LEU A 481 -6.94 -3.52 26.68
CA LEU A 481 -6.78 -4.86 27.22
C LEU A 481 -5.72 -4.81 28.34
N HIS A 482 -6.13 -5.20 29.56
CA HIS A 482 -5.25 -5.28 30.71
C HIS A 482 -4.64 -6.68 30.84
N THR A 483 -3.71 -6.84 31.77
CA THR A 483 -3.02 -8.12 32.07
C THR A 483 -3.96 -9.30 32.21
N ASN A 484 -5.14 -9.10 32.84
CA ASN A 484 -6.14 -10.16 32.98
C ASN A 484 -6.73 -10.71 31.69
N CYS A 485 -6.48 -10.03 30.57
CA CYS A 485 -6.89 -10.47 29.22
C CYS A 485 -5.83 -11.33 28.53
N ALA A 486 -4.60 -11.36 29.05
CA ALA A 486 -3.49 -12.05 28.39
C ALA A 486 -3.69 -13.56 28.37
N GLN A 487 -4.26 -14.12 29.44
CA GLN A 487 -4.59 -15.54 29.49
C GLN A 487 -5.56 -15.95 28.37
N ASP A 488 -6.61 -15.16 28.12
CA ASP A 488 -7.55 -15.45 27.03
C ASP A 488 -6.85 -15.48 25.66
N ILE A 489 -5.84 -14.63 25.46
CA ILE A 489 -5.04 -14.61 24.23
C ILE A 489 -4.10 -15.82 24.18
N ALA A 490 -3.47 -16.16 25.31
CA ALA A 490 -2.59 -17.32 25.43
C ALA A 490 -3.34 -18.63 25.15
N ASP A 491 -4.57 -18.77 25.67
CA ASP A 491 -5.41 -19.94 25.43
C ASP A 491 -5.68 -20.15 23.92
N VAL A 492 -5.96 -19.06 23.16
CA VAL A 492 -6.10 -19.12 21.70
C VAL A 492 -4.81 -19.58 21.00
N LEU A 493 -3.64 -19.15 21.51
CA LEU A 493 -2.35 -19.49 20.91
C LEU A 493 -1.92 -20.93 21.20
N LEU A 494 -2.42 -21.54 22.27
CA LEU A 494 -2.18 -22.95 22.59
C LEU A 494 -2.99 -23.91 21.72
N GLU A 495 -4.06 -23.42 21.10
CA GLU A 495 -4.89 -24.24 20.22
C GLU A 495 -4.38 -24.22 18.76
N GLU A 496 -4.66 -25.28 18.02
CA GLU A 496 -4.37 -25.37 16.57
C GLU A 496 -5.32 -24.47 15.77
N THR A 497 -5.17 -23.17 15.87
CA THR A 497 -5.94 -22.18 15.10
C THR A 497 -5.32 -21.93 13.73
N ALA A 498 -6.02 -21.18 12.85
CA ALA A 498 -5.44 -20.71 11.57
C ALA A 498 -4.66 -19.38 11.73
N LEU A 499 -4.52 -18.86 12.96
CA LEU A 499 -4.01 -17.52 13.21
C LEU A 499 -2.50 -17.44 12.91
N ILE A 500 -2.14 -16.60 11.93
CA ILE A 500 -0.75 -16.36 11.51
C ILE A 500 -0.24 -14.97 11.89
N GLN A 501 -1.14 -14.00 12.11
CA GLN A 501 -0.79 -12.65 12.54
C GLN A 501 -1.72 -12.16 13.65
N LEU A 502 -1.14 -11.70 14.75
CA LEU A 502 -1.86 -11.13 15.89
C LEU A 502 -1.29 -9.76 16.23
N ASN A 503 -2.14 -8.75 16.28
CA ASN A 503 -1.77 -7.43 16.76
C ASN A 503 -2.51 -7.14 18.09
N VAL A 504 -1.76 -7.05 19.17
CA VAL A 504 -2.21 -6.63 20.50
C VAL A 504 -1.50 -5.36 20.98
N GLY A 505 -0.90 -4.62 20.08
CA GLY A 505 -0.19 -3.38 20.40
C GLY A 505 -1.09 -2.30 21.00
N TYR A 506 -0.51 -1.33 21.71
CA TYR A 506 -1.23 -0.22 22.34
C TYR A 506 -2.33 -0.68 23.32
N ASN A 507 -2.01 -1.66 24.12
CA ASN A 507 -2.83 -2.14 25.23
C ASN A 507 -2.05 -1.99 26.56
N GLU A 508 -2.52 -2.57 27.64
CA GLU A 508 -1.95 -2.49 28.98
C GLU A 508 -1.66 -3.89 29.51
N LEU A 509 -0.92 -4.69 28.70
CA LEU A 509 -0.67 -6.10 29.04
C LEU A 509 0.48 -6.28 30.03
N TYR A 510 1.44 -5.34 30.10
CA TYR A 510 2.59 -5.34 30.99
C TYR A 510 3.46 -6.60 30.88
N ASP A 511 4.40 -6.78 31.82
CA ASP A 511 5.31 -7.93 31.83
C ASP A 511 4.60 -9.27 32.08
N ASN A 512 3.54 -9.26 32.88
CA ASN A 512 2.78 -10.49 33.17
C ASN A 512 2.04 -10.96 31.89
N GLY A 513 1.43 -10.04 31.12
CA GLY A 513 0.81 -10.42 29.87
C GLY A 513 1.84 -10.85 28.81
N ALA A 514 3.01 -10.23 28.82
CA ALA A 514 4.12 -10.67 27.97
C ALA A 514 4.60 -12.08 28.33
N TRP A 515 4.60 -12.43 29.64
CA TRP A 515 4.96 -13.75 30.10
C TRP A 515 3.94 -14.81 29.65
N GLU A 516 2.65 -14.60 29.89
CA GLU A 516 1.59 -15.55 29.52
C GLU A 516 1.58 -15.83 28.02
N ILE A 517 1.68 -14.78 27.20
CA ILE A 517 1.72 -14.91 25.72
C ILE A 517 3.02 -15.58 25.27
N ALA A 518 4.16 -15.26 25.90
CA ALA A 518 5.45 -15.86 25.59
C ALA A 518 5.44 -17.37 25.87
N GLU A 519 4.89 -17.78 27.04
CA GLU A 519 4.75 -19.19 27.40
C GLU A 519 3.89 -19.97 26.38
N ALA A 520 2.74 -19.43 25.99
CA ALA A 520 1.91 -20.02 24.95
C ALA A 520 2.62 -20.13 23.60
N LEU A 521 3.45 -19.16 23.26
CA LEU A 521 4.24 -19.19 22.04
C LEU A 521 5.32 -20.28 22.01
N GLU A 522 5.76 -20.82 23.16
CA GLU A 522 6.71 -21.93 23.17
C GLU A 522 6.15 -23.18 22.49
N GLU A 523 4.85 -23.41 22.62
CA GLU A 523 4.14 -24.54 22.01
C GLU A 523 3.45 -24.19 20.67
N ASN A 524 3.23 -22.90 20.39
CA ASN A 524 2.52 -22.45 19.20
C ASN A 524 3.30 -22.72 17.91
N THR A 525 2.64 -23.35 16.93
CA THR A 525 3.22 -23.74 15.63
C THR A 525 2.63 -22.98 14.44
N THR A 526 1.78 -21.99 14.65
CA THR A 526 1.04 -21.30 13.58
C THR A 526 1.35 -19.83 13.44
N LEU A 527 1.58 -19.11 14.55
CA LEU A 527 1.75 -17.66 14.55
C LEU A 527 3.12 -17.26 13.94
N LEU A 528 3.09 -16.45 12.88
CA LEU A 528 4.29 -15.91 12.24
C LEU A 528 4.65 -14.50 12.70
N GLY A 529 3.65 -13.68 13.06
CA GLY A 529 3.84 -12.29 13.43
C GLY A 529 3.03 -11.88 14.64
N LEU A 530 3.70 -11.22 15.61
CA LEU A 530 3.09 -10.64 16.82
C LEU A 530 3.45 -9.16 16.91
N ASP A 531 2.45 -8.28 16.86
CA ASP A 531 2.64 -6.87 17.23
C ASP A 531 2.29 -6.67 18.70
N PHE A 532 3.30 -6.37 19.50
CA PHE A 532 3.22 -6.15 20.94
C PHE A 532 3.69 -4.73 21.32
N GLN A 533 3.64 -3.79 20.39
CA GLN A 533 4.03 -2.40 20.58
C GLN A 533 3.26 -1.77 21.74
N ARG A 534 3.94 -0.89 22.52
CA ARG A 534 3.31 -0.04 23.51
C ARG A 534 2.35 -0.79 24.44
N ASN A 535 2.88 -1.80 25.11
CA ASN A 535 2.21 -2.58 26.14
C ASN A 535 2.86 -2.41 27.54
N GLU A 536 3.74 -1.41 27.68
CA GLU A 536 4.45 -1.11 28.94
C GLU A 536 5.35 -2.26 29.43
N VAL A 537 5.84 -3.09 28.51
CA VAL A 537 6.76 -4.20 28.78
C VAL A 537 8.12 -3.66 29.17
N THR A 538 8.69 -4.20 30.26
CA THR A 538 10.03 -3.89 30.75
C THR A 538 11.04 -5.01 30.41
N ASP A 539 12.23 -4.96 31.02
CA ASP A 539 13.27 -5.98 30.82
C ASP A 539 12.84 -7.37 31.30
N ALA A 540 11.88 -7.45 32.23
CA ALA A 540 11.35 -8.72 32.71
C ALA A 540 10.56 -9.44 31.60
N GLY A 541 9.62 -8.74 30.98
CA GLY A 541 8.87 -9.29 29.85
C GLY A 541 9.76 -9.57 28.63
N ALA A 542 10.71 -8.67 28.33
CA ALA A 542 11.69 -8.89 27.28
C ALA A 542 12.52 -10.16 27.49
N SER A 543 12.89 -10.46 28.74
CA SER A 543 13.63 -11.67 29.08
C SER A 543 12.80 -12.95 28.85
N ASN A 544 11.50 -12.91 29.10
CA ASN A 544 10.60 -14.03 28.83
C ASN A 544 10.46 -14.26 27.32
N ILE A 545 10.22 -13.20 26.55
CA ILE A 545 10.16 -13.28 25.08
C ILE A 545 11.47 -13.83 24.51
N ALA A 546 12.63 -13.43 25.05
CA ALA A 546 13.92 -13.96 24.59
C ALA A 546 14.05 -15.47 24.85
N LYS A 547 13.55 -15.99 26.00
CA LYS A 547 13.54 -17.44 26.29
C LYS A 547 12.68 -18.20 25.29
N THR A 548 11.47 -17.70 25.02
CA THR A 548 10.56 -18.28 24.04
C THR A 548 11.17 -18.31 22.62
N LEU A 549 11.84 -17.24 22.20
CA LEU A 549 12.51 -17.18 20.91
C LEU A 549 13.69 -18.16 20.77
N ALA A 550 14.24 -18.63 21.89
CA ALA A 550 15.27 -19.67 21.87
C ALA A 550 14.72 -21.04 21.48
N VAL A 551 13.45 -21.31 21.73
CA VAL A 551 12.80 -22.60 21.47
C VAL A 551 11.82 -22.52 20.29
N ASN A 552 11.08 -21.43 20.13
CA ASN A 552 10.13 -21.26 19.03
C ASN A 552 10.85 -20.93 17.72
N SER A 553 10.78 -21.83 16.75
CA SER A 553 11.34 -21.67 15.42
C SER A 553 10.35 -21.09 14.38
N ILE A 554 9.08 -21.01 14.72
CA ILE A 554 7.97 -20.66 13.81
C ILE A 554 7.80 -19.15 13.69
N ILE A 555 7.78 -18.43 14.83
CA ILE A 555 7.60 -16.98 14.85
C ILE A 555 8.69 -16.27 14.02
N GLN A 556 8.29 -15.40 13.14
CA GLN A 556 9.20 -14.66 12.24
C GLN A 556 9.45 -13.23 12.69
N GLU A 557 8.44 -12.59 13.30
CA GLU A 557 8.52 -11.20 13.74
C GLU A 557 7.74 -10.97 15.03
N ILE A 558 8.39 -10.32 16.02
CA ILE A 558 7.74 -9.75 17.20
C ILE A 558 8.07 -8.25 17.24
N ASP A 559 7.06 -7.40 17.18
CA ASP A 559 7.23 -5.95 17.28
C ASP A 559 7.07 -5.48 18.73
N LEU A 560 8.19 -5.07 19.33
CA LEU A 560 8.28 -4.59 20.73
C LEU A 560 8.54 -3.08 20.81
N ARG A 561 8.34 -2.33 19.73
CA ARG A 561 8.58 -0.88 19.69
C ARG A 561 7.77 -0.14 20.75
N SER A 562 8.35 0.95 21.25
CA SER A 562 7.66 1.85 22.18
C SER A 562 7.20 1.20 23.49
N ASN A 563 7.89 0.16 23.94
CA ASN A 563 7.78 -0.39 25.28
C ASN A 563 8.78 0.29 26.25
N MET A 564 8.96 -0.22 27.46
CA MET A 564 9.85 0.32 28.49
C MET A 564 11.08 -0.57 28.69
N ILE A 565 11.56 -1.20 27.61
CA ILE A 565 12.70 -2.12 27.63
C ILE A 565 13.99 -1.29 27.63
N SER A 566 14.85 -1.50 28.61
CA SER A 566 16.14 -0.83 28.72
C SER A 566 17.17 -1.40 27.72
N SER A 567 18.34 -0.79 27.66
CA SER A 567 19.44 -1.31 26.85
C SER A 567 19.85 -2.74 27.25
N GLU A 568 19.69 -3.12 28.53
CA GLU A 568 19.97 -4.47 29.02
C GLU A 568 18.94 -5.47 28.48
N GLY A 569 17.64 -5.12 28.54
CA GLY A 569 16.58 -5.94 27.96
C GLY A 569 16.72 -6.09 26.45
N VAL A 570 17.06 -5.01 25.74
CA VAL A 570 17.34 -5.05 24.30
C VAL A 570 18.53 -5.97 24.00
N ALA A 571 19.59 -5.96 24.82
CA ALA A 571 20.73 -6.85 24.65
C ALA A 571 20.35 -8.34 24.75
N LYS A 572 19.39 -8.71 25.59
CA LYS A 572 18.88 -10.10 25.68
C LYS A 572 18.13 -10.54 24.41
N LEU A 573 17.49 -9.61 23.71
CA LEU A 573 16.78 -9.84 22.45
C LEU A 573 17.70 -9.81 21.23
N GLN A 574 18.90 -9.24 21.35
CA GLN A 574 19.85 -9.06 20.24
C GLN A 574 20.17 -10.34 19.45
N PRO A 575 20.34 -11.54 20.07
CA PRO A 575 20.55 -12.78 19.32
C PRO A 575 19.42 -13.09 18.32
N TYR A 576 18.23 -12.54 18.55
CA TYR A 576 17.01 -12.72 17.77
C TYR A 576 16.65 -11.46 16.95
N GLY A 577 17.61 -10.57 16.69
CA GLY A 577 17.40 -9.26 16.09
C GLY A 577 16.72 -9.26 14.71
N LEU A 578 16.75 -10.38 13.97
CA LEU A 578 15.97 -10.55 12.74
C LEU A 578 14.47 -10.81 13.01
N LYS A 579 14.14 -11.25 14.23
CA LYS A 579 12.77 -11.55 14.66
C LYS A 579 12.17 -10.48 15.57
N THR A 580 12.98 -9.58 16.12
CA THR A 580 12.53 -8.58 17.12
C THR A 580 12.77 -7.16 16.64
N ASN A 581 11.76 -6.30 16.78
CA ASN A 581 11.86 -4.88 16.53
C ASN A 581 11.73 -4.12 17.84
N THR A 582 12.85 -3.57 18.34
CA THR A 582 12.93 -2.89 19.65
C THR A 582 13.22 -1.39 19.53
N ARG A 583 12.94 -0.77 18.37
CA ARG A 583 13.17 0.66 18.17
C ARG A 583 12.26 1.52 19.04
N TRP A 584 12.76 2.72 19.41
CA TRP A 584 11.98 3.74 20.13
C TRP A 584 11.37 3.25 21.47
N GLN A 585 12.21 2.68 22.34
CA GLN A 585 11.76 2.35 23.70
C GLN A 585 11.45 3.63 24.50
N LEU A 586 10.40 3.57 25.31
CA LEU A 586 9.96 4.69 26.16
C LEU A 586 10.78 4.68 27.46
N GLU A 587 11.17 5.84 27.97
CA GLU A 587 11.68 5.91 29.32
C GLU A 587 10.56 5.54 30.31
N PRO A 588 10.82 4.67 31.29
CA PRO A 588 9.84 4.39 32.33
C PRO A 588 9.49 5.70 33.05
N PRO A 589 8.21 5.91 33.43
CA PRO A 589 7.82 7.12 34.12
C PRO A 589 8.66 7.22 35.40
N LYS A 590 9.38 8.35 35.54
CA LYS A 590 10.11 8.65 36.78
C LYS A 590 9.06 8.81 37.87
N TYR A 591 8.79 7.75 38.60
CA TYR A 591 8.01 7.84 39.82
C TYR A 591 8.75 8.81 40.73
N LYS A 592 8.23 10.03 40.89
CA LYS A 592 8.57 10.85 42.03
C LYS A 592 8.10 10.06 43.23
N GLU A 593 9.03 9.45 43.98
CA GLU A 593 8.71 8.89 45.29
C GLU A 593 7.84 9.91 46.02
N LYS A 594 6.59 9.54 46.32
CA LYS A 594 5.76 10.36 47.18
C LYS A 594 6.55 10.51 48.48
N PRO A 595 6.82 11.74 48.94
CA PRO A 595 7.58 11.90 50.18
C PRO A 595 6.91 11.08 51.26
N LYS A 596 7.66 10.16 51.85
CA LYS A 596 7.17 9.33 52.98
C LYS A 596 6.49 10.27 53.97
N PRO A 597 5.26 9.96 54.45
CA PRO A 597 4.60 10.81 55.40
C PRO A 597 5.50 10.90 56.65
N ARG A 598 5.93 12.13 57.00
CA ARG A 598 6.65 12.38 58.23
C ARG A 598 5.68 12.09 59.36
N PHE A 599 5.74 10.92 59.94
CA PHE A 599 5.15 10.64 61.25
C PHE A 599 5.89 11.49 62.26
N SER A 600 5.32 12.66 62.61
CA SER A 600 5.73 13.39 63.78
C SER A 600 5.24 12.59 65.01
N ALA A 601 6.16 11.93 65.69
CA ALA A 601 5.89 11.34 66.99
C ALA A 601 5.50 12.47 67.96
N ARG A 602 4.20 12.67 68.18
CA ARG A 602 3.71 13.48 69.31
C ARG A 602 4.06 12.73 70.59
N LYS A 603 5.01 13.29 71.35
CA LYS A 603 5.24 12.84 72.77
C LYS A 603 3.95 13.04 73.57
N PRO A 604 3.54 12.06 74.40
CA PRO A 604 2.38 12.24 75.25
C PRO A 604 2.71 13.31 76.31
N LYS A 605 1.83 14.32 76.48
CA LYS A 605 1.86 15.25 77.54
C LYS A 605 1.54 14.50 78.86
N ALA A 606 2.49 14.50 79.82
CA ALA A 606 2.24 14.08 81.16
C ALA A 606 1.23 15.02 81.85
N ASN A 607 0.11 14.46 82.32
CA ASN A 607 -0.80 15.18 83.21
C ASN A 607 -0.13 15.37 84.55
N LYS A 608 -0.16 16.66 84.98
CA LYS A 608 -0.25 16.99 86.43
C LYS A 608 -1.63 17.55 86.67
#